data_cf619748c7f82b1a94b7b4bc30c72e89
#
_entry.id   cf619748c7f82b1a94b7b4bc30c72e89
#
_cell.length_a   1.000
_cell.length_b   1.000
_cell.length_c   1.000
_cell.angle_alpha   90.00
_cell.angle_beta   90.00
_cell.angle_gamma   90.00
#
_symmetry.space_group_name_H-M   'P 1'
#
loop_
_entity.id
_entity.type
_entity.pdbx_description
1 polymer ?
#
loop_
_entity_poly.entity_id
_entity_poly.type
_entity_poly.pdbx_seq_one_letter_code
_entity_poly.pdbx_strand_id
1 'polypeptide(L)' 'MEKGWTKVFVTAEDYLVSMAQDILQDNGIESVVINHKDSSYIMWGEAEVYVTDQNETQAREILQQLKND' A
#
# COMPACT_ATOMS: atom_id res chain seq x y z
N MET A 1 3.91 13.29 -2.23
CA MET A 1 2.51 12.92 -2.02
C MET A 1 1.77 14.08 -1.40
N GLU A 2 0.56 14.31 -1.82
CA GLU A 2 -0.19 15.43 -1.30
C GLU A 2 -0.62 15.20 0.14
N LYS A 3 -0.91 16.30 0.81
CA LYS A 3 -1.43 16.22 2.16
C LYS A 3 -2.71 15.41 2.18
N GLY A 4 -2.95 14.78 3.30
CA GLY A 4 -4.18 14.00 3.47
C GLY A 4 -4.01 12.53 3.17
N TRP A 5 -2.83 12.11 2.79
CA TRP A 5 -2.55 10.71 2.47
C TRP A 5 -1.47 10.17 3.40
N THR A 6 -1.63 8.94 3.81
CA THR A 6 -0.73 8.28 4.74
C THR A 6 -0.30 6.94 4.17
N LYS A 7 0.98 6.65 4.26
CA LYS A 7 1.51 5.37 3.83
C LYS A 7 1.16 4.31 4.87
N VAL A 8 0.52 3.23 4.42
CA VAL A 8 0.09 2.18 5.33
C VAL A 8 0.72 0.83 5.03
N PHE A 9 1.40 0.69 3.88
CA PHE A 9 1.96 -0.60 3.51
C PHE A 9 3.11 -0.38 2.54
N VAL A 10 4.17 -1.15 2.71
CA VAL A 10 5.34 -1.09 1.83
C VAL A 10 5.76 -2.53 1.55
N THR A 11 6.02 -2.84 0.30
CA THR A 11 6.48 -4.17 -0.05
C THR A 11 7.24 -4.14 -1.37
N ALA A 12 8.18 -5.04 -1.51
CA ALA A 12 8.87 -5.24 -2.77
C ALA A 12 8.18 -6.28 -3.65
N GLU A 13 7.14 -6.92 -3.14
CA GLU A 13 6.46 -8.00 -3.84
C GLU A 13 5.21 -7.49 -4.54
N ASP A 14 5.19 -7.60 -5.86
CA ASP A 14 4.07 -7.09 -6.62
C ASP A 14 2.74 -7.74 -6.23
N TYR A 15 2.77 -9.03 -5.94
CA TYR A 15 1.52 -9.71 -5.60
C TYR A 15 0.93 -9.18 -4.30
N LEU A 16 1.78 -8.75 -3.37
CA LEU A 16 1.27 -8.18 -2.12
C LEU A 16 0.67 -6.80 -2.33
N VAL A 17 1.19 -6.04 -3.30
CA VAL A 17 0.59 -4.76 -3.63
C VAL A 17 -0.84 -4.97 -4.12
N SER A 18 -1.01 -5.93 -5.04
CA SER A 18 -2.34 -6.21 -5.58
C SER A 18 -3.28 -6.69 -4.49
N MET A 19 -2.79 -7.57 -3.61
CA MET A 19 -3.62 -8.05 -2.53
C MET A 19 -4.02 -6.94 -1.58
N ALA A 20 -3.09 -6.04 -1.28
CA ALA A 20 -3.40 -4.92 -0.39
C ALA A 20 -4.48 -4.03 -1.00
N GLN A 21 -4.35 -3.71 -2.28
CA GLN A 21 -5.35 -2.89 -2.93
C GLN A 21 -6.71 -3.56 -2.98
N ASP A 22 -6.72 -4.86 -3.27
CA ASP A 22 -7.97 -5.59 -3.35
C ASP A 22 -8.69 -5.62 -2.01
N ILE A 23 -7.96 -5.90 -0.94
CA ILE A 23 -8.60 -6.01 0.36
C ILE A 23 -9.07 -4.64 0.86
N LEU A 24 -8.32 -3.59 0.55
CA LEU A 24 -8.76 -2.26 0.91
C LEU A 24 -10.01 -1.87 0.14
N GLN A 25 -10.02 -2.17 -1.15
CA GLN A 25 -11.19 -1.87 -1.98
C GLN A 25 -12.41 -2.63 -1.51
N ASP A 26 -12.24 -3.89 -1.11
CA ASP A 26 -13.33 -4.69 -0.60
C ASP A 26 -13.94 -4.09 0.66
N ASN A 27 -13.17 -3.30 1.37
CA ASN A 27 -13.62 -2.63 2.58
C ASN A 27 -13.99 -1.17 2.34
N GLY A 28 -14.11 -0.78 1.07
CA GLY A 28 -14.55 0.58 0.73
C GLY A 28 -13.49 1.64 0.93
N ILE A 29 -12.21 1.25 0.98
CA ILE A 29 -11.13 2.20 1.21
C ILE A 29 -10.37 2.41 -0.08
N GLU A 30 -10.33 3.66 -0.53
CA GLU A 30 -9.57 4.03 -1.71
C GLU A 30 -8.09 4.06 -1.39
N SER A 31 -7.26 3.55 -2.28
CA SER A 31 -5.82 3.54 -2.06
C SER A 31 -5.09 4.00 -3.31
N VAL A 32 -3.88 4.50 -3.09
CA VAL A 32 -2.99 4.93 -4.16
C VAL A 32 -1.66 4.21 -3.96
N VAL A 33 -1.08 3.72 -5.06
CA VAL A 33 0.20 3.03 -5.01
C VAL A 33 1.25 3.88 -5.70
N ILE A 34 2.38 4.05 -5.03
CA ILE A 34 3.55 4.67 -5.61
C ILE A 34 4.59 3.56 -5.76
N ASN A 35 4.96 3.29 -6.99
CA ASN A 35 5.87 2.19 -7.30
C ASN A 35 7.22 2.77 -7.69
N HIS A 36 8.24 2.41 -6.93
CA HIS A 36 9.59 2.90 -7.16
C HIS A 36 10.45 1.94 -7.95
N LYS A 37 9.84 0.94 -8.56
CA LYS A 37 10.59 -0.14 -9.20
C LYS A 37 10.86 0.07 -10.66
N ASP A 38 10.43 1.19 -11.21
CA ASP A 38 10.56 1.43 -12.64
C ASP A 38 11.85 2.13 -13.02
N SER A 39 12.75 2.35 -12.07
CA SER A 39 14.03 2.96 -12.36
C SER A 39 15.00 1.91 -12.85
N SER A 40 15.71 2.19 -13.93
CA SER A 40 16.67 1.25 -14.48
C SER A 40 17.90 1.08 -13.59
N TYR A 41 18.09 1.97 -12.65
CA TYR A 41 19.24 1.87 -11.74
C TYR A 41 18.93 1.09 -10.50
N ILE A 42 17.69 0.81 -10.23
CA ILE A 42 17.31 0.19 -8.98
C ILE A 42 17.09 -1.28 -9.23
N MET A 43 17.97 -2.10 -8.69
CA MET A 43 17.86 -3.54 -8.82
C MET A 43 16.72 -4.09 -7.99
N TRP A 44 16.39 -3.37 -6.94
CA TRP A 44 15.27 -3.72 -6.09
C TRP A 44 14.57 -2.41 -5.76
N GLY A 45 13.30 -2.48 -5.56
CA GLY A 45 12.55 -1.30 -5.21
C GLY A 45 11.32 -1.73 -4.46
N GLU A 46 10.68 -0.76 -3.85
CA GLU A 46 9.50 -1.03 -3.05
C GLU A 46 8.35 -0.20 -3.57
N ALA A 47 7.17 -0.77 -3.45
CA ALA A 47 5.95 -0.04 -3.72
C ALA A 47 5.33 0.38 -2.41
N GLU A 48 4.74 1.55 -2.38
CA GLU A 48 4.11 2.11 -1.20
C GLU A 48 2.63 2.28 -1.45
N VAL A 49 1.83 1.86 -0.50
CA VAL A 49 0.37 1.98 -0.60
C VAL A 49 -0.09 3.04 0.38
N TYR A 50 -0.86 3.99 -0.13
CA TYR A 50 -1.34 5.14 0.65
C TYR A 50 -2.86 5.11 0.71
N VAL A 51 -3.40 5.56 1.83
CA VAL A 51 -4.83 5.80 1.98
C VAL A 51 -5.01 7.20 2.54
N THR A 52 -6.23 7.71 2.51
CA THR A 52 -6.49 8.99 3.12
C THR A 52 -6.29 8.89 4.63
N ASP A 53 -5.92 10.00 5.25
CA ASP A 53 -5.60 10.01 6.68
C ASP A 53 -6.73 9.47 7.53
N GLN A 54 -7.96 9.77 7.15
CA GLN A 54 -9.10 9.34 7.97
C GLN A 54 -9.29 7.83 7.93
N ASN A 55 -8.69 7.15 6.95
CA ASN A 55 -8.81 5.71 6.84
C ASN A 55 -7.58 4.98 7.36
N GLU A 56 -6.61 5.70 7.92
CA GLU A 56 -5.32 5.10 8.27
C GLU A 56 -5.48 3.96 9.26
N THR A 57 -6.18 4.18 10.36
CA THR A 57 -6.29 3.16 11.40
C THR A 57 -6.96 1.91 10.87
N GLN A 58 -8.06 2.10 10.17
CA GLN A 58 -8.81 0.97 9.63
C GLN A 58 -7.97 0.21 8.61
N ALA A 59 -7.26 0.95 7.75
CA ALA A 59 -6.44 0.32 6.72
C ALA A 59 -5.33 -0.50 7.34
N ARG A 60 -4.68 0.01 8.38
CA ARG A 60 -3.61 -0.74 9.02
C ARG A 60 -4.11 -2.02 9.65
N GLU A 61 -5.29 -1.97 10.26
CA GLU A 61 -5.87 -3.18 10.83
C GLU A 61 -6.18 -4.21 9.77
N ILE A 62 -6.76 -3.76 8.67
CA ILE A 62 -7.11 -4.68 7.58
C ILE A 62 -5.86 -5.31 6.99
N LEU A 63 -4.82 -4.50 6.81
CA LEU A 63 -3.61 -4.98 6.14
C LEU A 63 -2.74 -5.85 7.02
N GLN A 64 -3.04 -5.95 8.30
CA GLN A 64 -2.28 -6.85 9.17
C GLN A 64 -2.35 -8.28 8.67
N GLN A 65 -3.41 -8.64 7.97
CA GLN A 65 -3.53 -9.97 7.40
C GLN A 65 -2.38 -10.31 6.46
N LEU A 66 -1.84 -9.29 5.79
CA LEU A 66 -0.80 -9.50 4.80
C LEU A 66 0.59 -9.52 5.41
N LYS A 67 0.73 -9.05 6.64
CA LYS A 67 2.03 -8.96 7.29
C LYS A 67 2.31 -10.16 8.16
N ASN A 68 1.35 -10.96 8.34
CA ASN A 68 1.45 -12.04 9.27
C ASN A 68 2.04 -13.25 8.60
N ASP A 69 3.15 -13.70 9.08
CA ASP A 69 3.81 -14.86 8.51
C ASP A 69 3.82 -16.01 9.42
#